data_a7f90040fa3e81ba7b2664c99bc60ad0
#
_entry.id   a7f90040fa3e81ba7b2664c99bc60ad0
#
_cell.length_a   1.000
_cell.length_b   1.000
_cell.length_c   1.000
_cell.angle_alpha   90.00
_cell.angle_beta   90.00
_cell.angle_gamma   90.00
#
_symmetry.space_group_name_H-M   'P 1'
#
loop_
_entity.id
_entity.type
_entity.pdbx_description
1 polymer ?
#
loop_
_entity_poly.entity_id
_entity_poly.type
_entity_poly.pdbx_seq_one_letter_code
_entity_poly.pdbx_strand_id
1 'polypeptide(L)'
;MSYNAYYAEVVAMTAFLVMGARLLRMSTQTRGQPERYLSVAFLLWALGYILWDVPYALTENEWILTRFSFGGRVSINLGTIALAMFIRSVFRPESRWALWFVVGIAVGLIAGVAGSGWMGDWLGERPFEYAWYWFELVANVAPSAWMAAEGMLSYQNAKRRLRLGLCDALSCNRFLLWGLAGAIWAALEFVSFAQEIEHSLTGSWSFASDFLMGACEFVPVVLIWFAFFPPAAYRNRIARPHRPT
;
A
#
# COMPACT_ATOMS: atom_id res chain seq x y z
N MET A 1 -1.16 -6.52 23.03
CA MET A 1 -1.64 -7.09 21.75
C MET A 1 -2.27 -8.45 21.98
N SER A 2 -3.44 -8.74 21.42
CA SER A 2 -4.03 -10.09 21.49
C SER A 2 -3.36 -11.00 20.44
N TYR A 3 -3.23 -12.30 20.74
CA TYR A 3 -2.61 -13.28 19.84
C TYR A 3 -3.21 -13.27 18.41
N ASN A 4 -4.49 -13.00 18.28
CA ASN A 4 -5.18 -13.05 16.97
C ASN A 4 -4.88 -11.84 16.06
N ALA A 5 -4.62 -10.65 16.60
CA ALA A 5 -4.17 -9.49 15.83
C ALA A 5 -2.79 -9.78 15.23
N TYR A 6 -1.89 -10.35 16.02
CA TYR A 6 -0.57 -10.76 15.57
C TYR A 6 -0.60 -11.74 14.39
N TYR A 7 -1.53 -12.71 14.38
CA TYR A 7 -1.68 -13.64 13.25
C TYR A 7 -2.11 -12.95 11.95
N ALA A 8 -3.00 -11.96 12.02
CA ALA A 8 -3.44 -11.23 10.84
C ALA A 8 -2.27 -10.42 10.21
N GLU A 9 -1.46 -9.78 11.05
CA GLU A 9 -0.26 -9.05 10.62
C GLU A 9 0.80 -9.97 10.01
N VAL A 10 1.07 -11.13 10.61
CA VAL A 10 1.99 -12.14 10.05
C VAL A 10 1.54 -12.62 8.68
N VAL A 11 0.23 -12.79 8.47
CA VAL A 11 -0.33 -13.16 7.16
C VAL A 11 -0.12 -12.04 6.15
N ALA A 12 -0.38 -10.78 6.52
CA ALA A 12 -0.16 -9.62 5.65
C ALA A 12 1.33 -9.46 5.28
N MET A 13 2.23 -9.51 6.27
CA MET A 13 3.68 -9.50 6.05
C MET A 13 4.14 -10.60 5.07
N THR A 14 3.66 -11.83 5.28
CA THR A 14 4.00 -12.96 4.42
C THR A 14 3.49 -12.72 3.00
N ALA A 15 2.28 -12.21 2.84
CA ALA A 15 1.71 -11.88 1.54
C ALA A 15 2.53 -10.80 0.82
N PHE A 16 2.96 -9.75 1.53
CA PHE A 16 3.83 -8.71 0.99
C PHE A 16 5.19 -9.28 0.55
N LEU A 17 5.82 -10.12 1.36
CA LEU A 17 7.09 -10.77 1.00
C LEU A 17 6.95 -11.64 -0.25
N VAL A 18 5.94 -12.51 -0.29
CA VAL A 18 5.70 -13.41 -1.43
C VAL A 18 5.39 -12.61 -2.69
N MET A 19 4.54 -11.59 -2.58
CA MET A 19 4.19 -10.73 -3.72
C MET A 19 5.40 -9.95 -4.21
N GLY A 20 6.15 -9.33 -3.30
CA GLY A 20 7.36 -8.57 -3.63
C GLY A 20 8.43 -9.43 -4.30
N ALA A 21 8.73 -10.60 -3.75
CA ALA A 21 9.71 -11.54 -4.32
C ALA A 21 9.29 -12.02 -5.73
N ARG A 22 7.99 -12.33 -5.92
CA ARG A 22 7.48 -12.79 -7.21
C ARG A 22 7.49 -11.69 -8.28
N LEU A 23 7.14 -10.46 -7.92
CA LEU A 23 7.25 -9.31 -8.80
C LEU A 23 8.71 -8.98 -9.13
N LEU A 24 9.63 -9.11 -8.16
CA LEU A 24 11.06 -8.93 -8.40
C LEU A 24 11.58 -9.91 -9.44
N ARG A 25 11.24 -11.20 -9.28
CA ARG A 25 11.60 -12.23 -10.27
C ARG A 25 11.01 -11.91 -11.65
N MET A 26 9.76 -11.46 -11.72
CA MET A 26 9.14 -11.07 -12.98
C MET A 26 9.86 -9.86 -13.60
N SER A 27 10.18 -8.85 -12.82
CA SER A 27 10.87 -7.64 -13.29
C SER A 27 12.26 -7.92 -13.84
N THR A 28 12.98 -8.92 -13.31
CA THR A 28 14.28 -9.34 -13.85
C THR A 28 14.16 -10.05 -15.19
N GLN A 29 13.05 -10.75 -15.42
CA GLN A 29 12.78 -11.45 -16.68
C GLN A 29 12.26 -10.52 -17.78
N THR A 30 11.36 -9.59 -17.42
CA THR A 30 10.72 -8.67 -18.37
C THR A 30 11.50 -7.38 -18.57
N ARG A 31 12.48 -7.08 -17.69
CA ARG A 31 13.16 -5.78 -17.57
C ARG A 31 12.18 -4.61 -17.36
N GLY A 32 10.98 -4.91 -16.85
CA GLY A 32 9.92 -3.93 -16.60
C GLY A 32 10.22 -3.06 -15.39
N GLN A 33 10.28 -1.76 -15.58
CA GLN A 33 10.45 -0.79 -14.48
C GLN A 33 9.25 -0.75 -13.53
N PRO A 34 7.97 -0.77 -14.00
CA PRO A 34 6.82 -0.73 -13.11
C PRO A 34 6.79 -1.89 -12.11
N GLU A 35 7.03 -3.12 -12.59
CA GLU A 35 7.06 -4.32 -11.74
C GLU A 35 8.15 -4.22 -10.68
N ARG A 36 9.29 -3.60 -11.02
CA ARG A 36 10.39 -3.37 -10.09
C ARG A 36 10.00 -2.41 -8.97
N TYR A 37 9.36 -1.27 -9.31
CA TYR A 37 8.90 -0.32 -8.29
C TYR A 37 7.88 -0.94 -7.35
N LEU A 38 6.91 -1.68 -7.89
CA LEU A 38 5.89 -2.34 -7.08
C LEU A 38 6.48 -3.45 -6.21
N SER A 39 7.46 -4.21 -6.73
CA SER A 39 8.21 -5.19 -5.95
C SER A 39 8.92 -4.54 -4.77
N VAL A 40 9.64 -3.44 -5.01
CA VAL A 40 10.34 -2.68 -3.96
C VAL A 40 9.36 -2.18 -2.91
N ALA A 41 8.19 -1.67 -3.32
CA ALA A 41 7.15 -1.23 -2.39
C ALA A 41 6.73 -2.35 -1.44
N PHE A 42 6.37 -3.52 -1.96
CA PHE A 42 5.95 -4.67 -1.16
C PHE A 42 7.05 -5.19 -0.22
N LEU A 43 8.29 -5.28 -0.69
CA LEU A 43 9.41 -5.75 0.13
C LEU A 43 9.73 -4.77 1.26
N LEU A 44 9.66 -3.47 1.00
CA LEU A 44 9.89 -2.43 2.01
C LEU A 44 8.76 -2.36 3.03
N TRP A 45 7.50 -2.55 2.62
CA TRP A 45 6.39 -2.67 3.57
C TRP A 45 6.53 -3.90 4.44
N ALA A 46 6.83 -5.07 3.86
CA ALA A 46 7.10 -6.27 4.65
C ALA A 46 8.24 -6.08 5.65
N LEU A 47 9.35 -5.45 5.23
CA LEU A 47 10.45 -5.12 6.13
C LEU A 47 10.01 -4.13 7.22
N GLY A 48 9.20 -3.14 6.86
CA GLY A 48 8.67 -2.15 7.80
C GLY A 48 7.84 -2.80 8.91
N TYR A 49 6.90 -3.66 8.57
CA TYR A 49 6.10 -4.41 9.54
C TYR A 49 6.97 -5.34 10.40
N ILE A 50 7.94 -6.05 9.80
CA ILE A 50 8.87 -6.90 10.56
C ILE A 50 9.65 -6.06 11.59
N LEU A 51 10.16 -4.90 11.20
CA LEU A 51 10.90 -4.02 12.10
C LEU A 51 10.00 -3.39 13.17
N TRP A 52 8.71 -3.20 12.87
CA TRP A 52 7.75 -2.66 13.82
C TRP A 52 7.30 -3.72 14.83
N ASP A 53 6.78 -4.85 14.38
CA ASP A 53 6.06 -5.80 15.22
C ASP A 53 6.97 -6.80 15.95
N VAL A 54 8.02 -7.30 15.28
CA VAL A 54 8.88 -8.35 15.86
C VAL A 54 9.58 -7.90 17.15
N PRO A 55 10.11 -6.66 17.26
CA PRO A 55 10.72 -6.21 18.51
C PRO A 55 9.72 -6.15 19.68
N TYR A 56 8.49 -5.74 19.45
CA TYR A 56 7.44 -5.72 20.50
C TYR A 56 7.12 -7.13 21.05
N ALA A 57 7.30 -8.17 20.21
CA ALA A 57 7.11 -9.55 20.67
C ALA A 57 8.33 -10.11 21.43
N LEU A 58 9.53 -9.52 21.28
CA LEU A 58 10.77 -10.06 21.79
C LEU A 58 11.36 -9.30 23.00
N THR A 59 11.02 -8.03 23.19
CA THR A 59 11.63 -7.18 24.22
C THR A 59 10.69 -6.08 24.71
N GLU A 60 10.88 -5.69 25.97
CA GLU A 60 10.24 -4.53 26.58
C GLU A 60 11.20 -3.32 26.65
N ASN A 61 12.40 -3.42 26.09
CA ASN A 61 13.40 -2.38 26.14
C ASN A 61 13.01 -1.22 25.20
N GLU A 62 12.55 -0.10 25.77
CA GLU A 62 12.09 1.09 25.04
C GLU A 62 13.12 1.63 24.04
N TRP A 63 14.42 1.58 24.37
CA TRP A 63 15.49 2.04 23.48
C TRP A 63 15.54 1.20 22.20
N ILE A 64 15.36 -0.12 22.32
CA ILE A 64 15.33 -1.06 21.19
C ILE A 64 14.06 -0.79 20.38
N LEU A 65 12.91 -0.76 21.07
CA LEU A 65 11.61 -0.54 20.43
C LEU A 65 11.60 0.75 19.61
N THR A 66 12.04 1.87 20.17
CA THR A 66 12.08 3.17 19.48
C THR A 66 12.91 3.12 18.20
N ARG A 67 14.09 2.46 18.21
CA ARG A 67 14.96 2.37 17.03
C ARG A 67 14.40 1.50 15.92
N PHE A 68 13.83 0.36 16.31
CA PHE A 68 13.22 -0.55 15.36
C PHE A 68 11.93 0.05 14.77
N SER A 69 11.10 0.70 15.57
CA SER A 69 9.90 1.43 15.10
C SER A 69 10.28 2.55 14.12
N PHE A 70 11.34 3.30 14.41
CA PHE A 70 11.87 4.28 13.47
C PHE A 70 12.30 3.64 12.14
N GLY A 71 13.06 2.55 12.20
CA GLY A 71 13.48 1.80 11.00
C GLY A 71 12.28 1.27 10.21
N GLY A 72 11.27 0.76 10.91
CA GLY A 72 10.00 0.29 10.34
C GLY A 72 9.28 1.40 9.60
N ARG A 73 9.08 2.55 10.25
CA ARG A 73 8.44 3.75 9.65
C ARG A 73 9.17 4.25 8.41
N VAL A 74 10.51 4.34 8.47
CA VAL A 74 11.33 4.72 7.31
C VAL A 74 11.14 3.72 6.17
N SER A 75 11.13 2.41 6.47
CA SER A 75 10.94 1.37 5.46
C SER A 75 9.56 1.46 4.80
N ILE A 76 8.49 1.64 5.59
CA ILE A 76 7.11 1.82 5.08
C ILE A 76 7.05 3.06 4.17
N ASN A 77 7.60 4.18 4.59
CA ASN A 77 7.61 5.42 3.82
C ASN A 77 8.36 5.30 2.49
N LEU A 78 9.50 4.60 2.48
CA LEU A 78 10.22 4.28 1.23
C LEU A 78 9.39 3.37 0.31
N GLY A 79 8.65 2.42 0.88
CA GLY A 79 7.69 1.58 0.15
C GLY A 79 6.58 2.41 -0.49
N THR A 80 6.05 3.39 0.23
CA THR A 80 5.03 4.32 -0.26
C THR A 80 5.55 5.20 -1.41
N ILE A 81 6.79 5.66 -1.34
CA ILE A 81 7.44 6.38 -2.46
C ILE A 81 7.59 5.44 -3.67
N ALA A 82 7.99 4.19 -3.46
CA ALA A 82 8.12 3.20 -4.53
C ALA A 82 6.75 2.90 -5.19
N LEU A 83 5.67 2.83 -4.41
CA LEU A 83 4.30 2.74 -4.94
C LEU A 83 3.95 3.96 -5.81
N ALA A 84 4.24 5.18 -5.36
CA ALA A 84 4.00 6.38 -6.14
C ALA A 84 4.80 6.39 -7.46
N MET A 85 6.05 5.89 -7.46
CA MET A 85 6.85 5.70 -8.65
C MET A 85 6.25 4.64 -9.59
N PHE A 86 5.70 3.54 -9.06
CA PHE A 86 4.96 2.56 -9.85
C PHE A 86 3.78 3.22 -10.57
N ILE A 87 2.93 3.94 -9.84
CA ILE A 87 1.73 4.59 -10.38
C ILE A 87 2.12 5.57 -11.50
N ARG A 88 3.14 6.42 -11.24
CA ARG A 88 3.66 7.33 -12.25
C ARG A 88 4.14 6.57 -13.50
N SER A 89 4.93 5.52 -13.33
CA SER A 89 5.52 4.77 -14.45
C SER A 89 4.47 4.07 -15.34
N VAL A 90 3.33 3.68 -14.77
CA VAL A 90 2.24 3.00 -15.48
C VAL A 90 1.28 3.98 -16.12
N PHE A 91 0.83 4.99 -15.37
CA PHE A 91 -0.28 5.84 -15.81
C PHE A 91 0.17 7.18 -16.39
N ARG A 92 1.32 7.70 -15.94
CA ARG A 92 1.79 9.06 -16.28
C ARG A 92 3.32 9.15 -16.50
N PRO A 93 3.92 8.27 -17.33
CA PRO A 93 5.39 8.15 -17.42
C PRO A 93 6.08 9.44 -17.86
N GLU A 94 5.48 10.20 -18.76
CA GLU A 94 6.08 11.43 -19.34
C GLU A 94 5.60 12.71 -18.64
N SER A 95 4.69 12.60 -17.67
CA SER A 95 4.08 13.76 -17.06
C SER A 95 4.99 14.41 -16.00
N ARG A 96 5.28 15.70 -16.17
CA ARG A 96 6.06 16.48 -15.20
C ARG A 96 5.31 16.69 -13.89
N TRP A 97 3.99 16.94 -13.93
CA TRP A 97 3.22 17.12 -12.70
C TRP A 97 3.22 15.87 -11.85
N ALA A 98 3.15 14.67 -12.48
CA ALA A 98 3.19 13.40 -11.77
C ALA A 98 4.55 13.18 -11.08
N LEU A 99 5.66 13.65 -11.69
CA LEU A 99 6.96 13.64 -11.03
C LEU A 99 6.97 14.56 -9.81
N TRP A 100 6.48 15.79 -9.93
CA TRP A 100 6.41 16.71 -8.82
C TRP A 100 5.47 16.23 -7.70
N PHE A 101 4.41 15.52 -8.06
CA PHE A 101 3.53 14.88 -7.07
C PHE A 101 4.26 13.79 -6.27
N VAL A 102 5.06 12.94 -6.92
CA VAL A 102 5.93 11.97 -6.23
C VAL A 102 6.94 12.66 -5.32
N VAL A 103 7.57 13.73 -5.81
CA VAL A 103 8.50 14.54 -4.98
C VAL A 103 7.77 15.14 -3.78
N GLY A 104 6.56 15.67 -3.96
CA GLY A 104 5.72 16.19 -2.86
C GLY A 104 5.41 15.13 -1.81
N ILE A 105 5.05 13.91 -2.24
CA ILE A 105 4.86 12.76 -1.35
C ILE A 105 6.15 12.48 -0.56
N ALA A 106 7.28 12.36 -1.24
CA ALA A 106 8.56 12.08 -0.59
C ALA A 106 8.94 13.17 0.44
N VAL A 107 8.75 14.44 0.09
CA VAL A 107 8.99 15.56 1.01
C VAL A 107 8.04 15.49 2.21
N GLY A 108 6.75 15.21 2.00
CA GLY A 108 5.77 15.07 3.09
C GLY A 108 6.13 13.95 4.08
N LEU A 109 6.54 12.78 3.55
CA LEU A 109 6.97 11.63 4.35
C LEU A 109 8.26 11.93 5.12
N ILE A 110 9.26 12.55 4.48
CA ILE A 110 10.51 12.94 5.14
C ILE A 110 10.25 13.99 6.21
N ALA A 111 9.42 15.00 5.92
CA ALA A 111 9.07 16.05 6.87
C ALA A 111 8.33 15.49 8.08
N GLY A 112 7.40 14.53 7.87
CA GLY A 112 6.69 13.84 8.94
C GLY A 112 7.63 13.09 9.86
N VAL A 113 8.51 12.26 9.30
CA VAL A 113 9.52 11.50 10.07
C VAL A 113 10.49 12.43 10.80
N ALA A 114 11.04 13.44 10.11
CA ALA A 114 11.98 14.38 10.70
C ALA A 114 11.33 15.23 11.82
N GLY A 115 10.08 15.67 11.59
CA GLY A 115 9.32 16.45 12.56
C GLY A 115 9.01 15.67 13.83
N SER A 116 8.55 14.42 13.69
CA SER A 116 8.32 13.54 14.84
C SER A 116 9.60 13.30 15.63
N GLY A 117 10.73 13.03 14.95
CA GLY A 117 12.02 12.83 15.61
C GLY A 117 12.56 14.07 16.30
N TRP A 118 12.39 15.26 15.69
CA TRP A 118 12.80 16.50 16.30
C TRP A 118 12.04 16.81 17.61
N MET A 119 10.76 16.47 17.65
CA MET A 119 9.92 16.65 18.84
C MET A 119 10.15 15.59 19.92
N GLY A 120 11.00 14.57 19.66
CA GLY A 120 11.27 13.48 20.58
C GLY A 120 10.12 12.48 20.72
N ASP A 121 9.14 12.53 19.82
CA ASP A 121 7.86 11.85 19.96
C ASP A 121 7.65 10.79 18.87
N TRP A 122 8.62 9.86 18.74
CA TRP A 122 8.50 8.72 17.82
C TRP A 122 7.38 7.75 18.18
N LEU A 123 7.00 7.72 19.46
CA LEU A 123 5.97 6.88 20.05
C LEU A 123 4.91 7.73 20.77
N GLY A 124 4.74 8.97 20.34
CA GLY A 124 3.97 9.99 21.04
C GLY A 124 2.56 9.57 21.40
N GLU A 125 2.13 9.95 22.61
CA GLU A 125 0.79 9.64 23.10
C GLU A 125 -0.32 10.33 22.28
N ARG A 126 0.02 11.44 21.57
CA ARG A 126 -0.95 12.24 20.81
C ARG A 126 -0.35 12.80 19.52
N PRO A 127 0.01 11.92 18.57
CA PRO A 127 0.69 12.33 17.34
C PRO A 127 -0.11 13.33 16.49
N PHE A 128 -1.44 13.25 16.53
CA PHE A 128 -2.34 14.14 15.77
C PHE A 128 -2.34 15.60 16.22
N GLU A 129 -1.78 15.95 17.38
CA GLU A 129 -1.62 17.33 17.83
C GLU A 129 -0.52 18.06 17.05
N TYR A 130 0.34 17.32 16.33
CA TYR A 130 1.46 17.88 15.59
C TYR A 130 1.18 17.96 14.09
N ALA A 131 1.52 19.09 13.48
CA ALA A 131 1.37 19.29 12.04
C ALA A 131 2.13 18.25 11.19
N TRP A 132 3.28 17.77 11.67
CA TRP A 132 4.11 16.77 11.00
C TRP A 132 3.41 15.44 10.77
N TYR A 133 2.58 15.03 11.71
CA TYR A 133 1.76 13.83 11.59
C TYR A 133 0.80 13.92 10.40
N TRP A 134 0.13 15.07 10.22
CA TRP A 134 -0.79 15.30 9.12
C TRP A 134 -0.09 15.31 7.75
N PHE A 135 1.13 15.86 7.67
CA PHE A 135 1.92 15.81 6.44
C PHE A 135 2.24 14.36 6.05
N GLU A 136 2.65 13.54 7.01
CA GLU A 136 2.96 12.15 6.77
C GLU A 136 1.72 11.34 6.40
N LEU A 137 0.61 11.54 7.11
CA LEU A 137 -0.66 10.89 6.81
C LEU A 137 -1.12 11.18 5.37
N VAL A 138 -1.21 12.47 5.00
CA VAL A 138 -1.63 12.85 3.66
C VAL A 138 -0.70 12.27 2.61
N ALA A 139 0.62 12.26 2.87
CA ALA A 139 1.61 11.71 1.97
C ALA A 139 1.52 10.16 1.85
N ASN A 140 1.10 9.44 2.89
CA ASN A 140 0.86 8.00 2.85
C ASN A 140 -0.42 7.65 2.09
N VAL A 141 -1.53 8.35 2.32
CA VAL A 141 -2.81 8.11 1.64
C VAL A 141 -2.77 8.49 0.16
N ALA A 142 -2.01 9.54 -0.19
CA ALA A 142 -2.02 10.10 -1.55
C ALA A 142 -1.71 9.10 -2.67
N PRO A 143 -0.71 8.19 -2.58
CA PRO A 143 -0.46 7.20 -3.62
C PRO A 143 -1.60 6.22 -3.81
N SER A 144 -2.20 5.72 -2.73
CA SER A 144 -3.32 4.78 -2.77
C SER A 144 -4.55 5.42 -3.42
N ALA A 145 -4.88 6.64 -3.04
CA ALA A 145 -5.96 7.42 -3.66
C ALA A 145 -5.67 7.73 -5.13
N TRP A 146 -4.43 8.07 -5.47
CA TRP A 146 -4.01 8.28 -6.86
C TRP A 146 -4.12 7.00 -7.69
N MET A 147 -3.70 5.84 -7.17
CA MET A 147 -3.85 4.55 -7.82
C MET A 147 -5.33 4.21 -8.05
N ALA A 148 -6.21 4.49 -7.09
CA ALA A 148 -7.64 4.35 -7.23
C ALA A 148 -8.19 5.18 -8.38
N ALA A 149 -7.87 6.47 -8.42
CA ALA A 149 -8.35 7.40 -9.44
C ALA A 149 -7.86 7.02 -10.84
N GLU A 150 -6.54 6.83 -11.03
CA GLU A 150 -5.97 6.47 -12.33
C GLU A 150 -6.42 5.09 -12.81
N GLY A 151 -6.50 4.12 -11.89
CA GLY A 151 -7.00 2.77 -12.20
C GLY A 151 -8.44 2.79 -12.69
N MET A 152 -9.34 3.52 -12.00
CA MET A 152 -10.74 3.65 -12.39
C MET A 152 -10.92 4.43 -13.70
N LEU A 153 -10.17 5.52 -13.91
CA LEU A 153 -10.20 6.28 -15.16
C LEU A 153 -9.70 5.41 -16.33
N SER A 154 -8.59 4.69 -16.12
CA SER A 154 -8.04 3.79 -17.13
C SER A 154 -8.98 2.62 -17.44
N TYR A 155 -9.66 2.07 -16.42
CA TYR A 155 -10.69 1.05 -16.61
C TYR A 155 -11.85 1.57 -17.47
N GLN A 156 -12.38 2.75 -17.19
CA GLN A 156 -13.47 3.34 -17.98
C GLN A 156 -13.05 3.53 -19.45
N ASN A 157 -11.85 4.02 -19.69
CA ASN A 157 -11.30 4.20 -21.02
C ASN A 157 -11.06 2.84 -21.73
N ALA A 158 -10.48 1.88 -21.03
CA ALA A 158 -10.26 0.52 -21.55
C ALA A 158 -11.60 -0.18 -21.87
N LYS A 159 -12.63 0.00 -21.04
CA LYS A 159 -13.99 -0.54 -21.29
C LYS A 159 -14.62 0.04 -22.56
N ARG A 160 -14.44 1.34 -22.83
CA ARG A 160 -14.89 1.95 -24.10
C ARG A 160 -14.14 1.35 -25.29
N ARG A 161 -12.82 1.22 -25.20
CA ARG A 161 -11.96 0.62 -26.24
C ARG A 161 -12.25 -0.88 -26.46
N LEU A 162 -12.59 -1.62 -25.39
CA LEU A 162 -12.98 -3.02 -25.48
C LEU A 162 -14.26 -3.20 -26.31
N ARG A 163 -15.26 -2.32 -26.16
CA ARG A 163 -16.49 -2.34 -26.97
C ARG A 163 -16.24 -2.11 -28.46
N LEU A 164 -15.14 -1.43 -28.79
CA LEU A 164 -14.68 -1.18 -30.17
C LEU A 164 -13.70 -2.23 -30.69
N GLY A 165 -13.39 -3.28 -29.90
CA GLY A 165 -12.41 -4.29 -30.25
C GLY A 165 -10.95 -3.80 -30.22
N LEU A 166 -10.67 -2.64 -29.62
CA LEU A 166 -9.35 -2.00 -29.58
C LEU A 166 -8.56 -2.29 -28.31
N CYS A 167 -9.07 -3.13 -27.41
CA CYS A 167 -8.41 -3.52 -26.17
C CYS A 167 -8.85 -4.95 -25.81
N ASP A 168 -8.00 -5.70 -25.11
CA ASP A 168 -8.38 -7.01 -24.60
C ASP A 168 -9.06 -6.90 -23.20
N ALA A 169 -9.89 -7.89 -22.89
CA ALA A 169 -10.66 -7.91 -21.65
C ALA A 169 -9.78 -8.07 -20.40
N LEU A 170 -8.62 -8.71 -20.54
CA LEU A 170 -7.68 -8.92 -19.43
C LEU A 170 -7.01 -7.62 -19.02
N SER A 171 -6.58 -6.80 -19.99
CA SER A 171 -6.02 -5.46 -19.73
C SER A 171 -7.06 -4.54 -19.06
N CYS A 172 -8.32 -4.57 -19.56
CA CYS A 172 -9.41 -3.83 -18.94
C CYS A 172 -9.62 -4.23 -17.47
N ASN A 173 -9.66 -5.53 -17.20
CA ASN A 173 -9.82 -6.06 -15.84
C ASN A 173 -8.63 -5.70 -14.92
N ARG A 174 -7.40 -5.66 -15.44
CA ARG A 174 -6.21 -5.29 -14.69
C ARG A 174 -6.32 -3.87 -14.13
N PHE A 175 -6.79 -2.92 -14.92
CA PHE A 175 -7.02 -1.55 -14.45
C PHE A 175 -8.10 -1.48 -13.36
N LEU A 176 -9.18 -2.27 -13.48
CA LEU A 176 -10.20 -2.37 -12.44
C LEU A 176 -9.61 -2.89 -11.12
N LEU A 177 -8.82 -3.96 -11.18
CA LEU A 177 -8.20 -4.55 -9.98
C LEU A 177 -7.24 -3.56 -9.30
N TRP A 178 -6.45 -2.81 -10.07
CA TRP A 178 -5.58 -1.76 -9.51
C TRP A 178 -6.38 -0.63 -8.88
N GLY A 179 -7.45 -0.18 -9.55
CA GLY A 179 -8.33 0.87 -9.02
C GLY A 179 -9.00 0.45 -7.71
N LEU A 180 -9.51 -0.79 -7.65
CA LEU A 180 -10.11 -1.34 -6.42
C LEU A 180 -9.08 -1.52 -5.31
N ALA A 181 -7.89 -2.04 -5.61
CA ALA A 181 -6.81 -2.19 -4.63
C ALA A 181 -6.42 -0.83 -4.02
N GLY A 182 -6.24 0.20 -4.86
CA GLY A 182 -5.94 1.54 -4.39
C GLY A 182 -7.05 2.14 -3.54
N ALA A 183 -8.32 1.94 -3.91
CA ALA A 183 -9.46 2.44 -3.15
C ALA A 183 -9.57 1.78 -1.77
N ILE A 184 -9.34 0.47 -1.70
CA ILE A 184 -9.36 -0.27 -0.44
C ILE A 184 -8.19 0.17 0.44
N TRP A 185 -6.95 0.27 -0.08
CA TRP A 185 -5.82 0.77 0.70
C TRP A 185 -6.07 2.18 1.22
N ALA A 186 -6.53 3.10 0.40
CA ALA A 186 -6.85 4.45 0.85
C ALA A 186 -7.91 4.45 1.97
N ALA A 187 -8.94 3.59 1.87
CA ALA A 187 -9.94 3.45 2.92
C ALA A 187 -9.35 2.87 4.21
N LEU A 188 -8.48 1.86 4.12
CA LEU A 188 -7.80 1.26 5.26
C LEU A 188 -6.91 2.28 5.98
N GLU A 189 -6.15 3.10 5.27
CA GLU A 189 -5.36 4.19 5.84
C GLU A 189 -6.23 5.16 6.67
N PHE A 190 -7.41 5.53 6.16
CA PHE A 190 -8.35 6.37 6.91
C PHE A 190 -8.90 5.67 8.16
N VAL A 191 -9.16 4.36 8.09
CA VAL A 191 -9.62 3.59 9.27
C VAL A 191 -8.52 3.47 10.29
N SER A 192 -7.28 3.14 9.90
CA SER A 192 -6.11 3.10 10.78
C SER A 192 -5.93 4.42 11.52
N PHE A 193 -6.05 5.52 10.78
CA PHE A 193 -5.97 6.85 11.34
C PHE A 193 -7.06 7.14 12.38
N ALA A 194 -8.32 6.78 12.09
CA ALA A 194 -9.41 6.96 13.04
C ALA A 194 -9.18 6.14 14.33
N GLN A 195 -8.64 4.93 14.20
CA GLN A 195 -8.27 4.07 15.32
C GLN A 195 -7.14 4.67 16.17
N GLU A 196 -6.12 5.25 15.53
CA GLU A 196 -5.02 5.90 16.24
C GLU A 196 -5.50 7.10 17.05
N ILE A 197 -6.42 7.92 16.50
CA ILE A 197 -7.08 9.00 17.25
C ILE A 197 -7.90 8.42 18.41
N GLU A 198 -8.72 7.40 18.17
CA GLU A 198 -9.54 6.78 19.20
C GLU A 198 -8.67 6.23 20.34
N HIS A 199 -7.60 5.51 20.00
CA HIS A 199 -6.65 4.99 20.98
C HIS A 199 -6.03 6.09 21.82
N SER A 200 -5.58 7.17 21.18
CA SER A 200 -4.93 8.29 21.89
C SER A 200 -5.90 9.05 22.83
N LEU A 201 -7.20 9.02 22.55
CA LEU A 201 -8.23 9.64 23.38
C LEU A 201 -8.73 8.71 24.50
N THR A 202 -8.79 7.41 24.24
CA THR A 202 -9.41 6.43 25.16
C THR A 202 -8.40 5.55 25.91
N GLY A 203 -7.16 5.50 25.44
CA GLY A 203 -6.10 4.60 25.94
C GLY A 203 -6.36 3.12 25.61
N SER A 204 -7.35 2.80 24.79
CA SER A 204 -7.74 1.42 24.48
C SER A 204 -7.70 1.13 22.98
N TRP A 205 -7.15 -0.03 22.62
CA TRP A 205 -7.27 -0.58 21.26
C TRP A 205 -8.47 -1.51 21.16
N SER A 206 -9.28 -1.35 20.12
CA SER A 206 -10.35 -2.30 19.83
C SER A 206 -9.81 -3.52 19.11
N PHE A 207 -9.78 -4.66 19.78
CA PHE A 207 -9.34 -5.94 19.18
C PHE A 207 -10.07 -6.29 17.87
N ALA A 208 -11.38 -6.05 17.82
CA ALA A 208 -12.17 -6.39 16.64
C ALA A 208 -11.75 -5.54 15.43
N SER A 209 -11.38 -4.27 15.66
CA SER A 209 -10.92 -3.39 14.63
C SER A 209 -9.51 -3.75 14.12
N ASP A 210 -8.58 -4.10 15.01
CA ASP A 210 -7.22 -4.51 14.63
C ASP A 210 -7.22 -5.78 13.79
N PHE A 211 -8.00 -6.80 14.21
CA PHE A 211 -8.14 -8.03 13.43
C PHE A 211 -8.76 -7.77 12.06
N LEU A 212 -9.80 -6.92 11.99
CA LEU A 212 -10.46 -6.57 10.73
C LEU A 212 -9.50 -5.82 9.80
N MET A 213 -8.69 -4.91 10.33
CA MET A 213 -7.69 -4.17 9.58
C MET A 213 -6.65 -5.09 8.97
N GLY A 214 -5.99 -5.93 9.75
CA GLY A 214 -4.99 -6.87 9.25
C GLY A 214 -5.58 -7.86 8.22
N ALA A 215 -6.82 -8.32 8.40
CA ALA A 215 -7.50 -9.16 7.43
C ALA A 215 -7.85 -8.39 6.13
N CYS A 216 -8.23 -7.11 6.24
CA CYS A 216 -8.57 -6.28 5.10
C CYS A 216 -7.32 -5.85 4.28
N GLU A 217 -6.16 -5.71 4.90
CA GLU A 217 -4.89 -5.41 4.21
C GLU A 217 -4.49 -6.51 3.19
N PHE A 218 -4.91 -7.74 3.44
CA PHE A 218 -4.69 -8.85 2.50
C PHE A 218 -5.47 -8.68 1.19
N VAL A 219 -6.64 -8.02 1.21
CA VAL A 219 -7.52 -7.90 0.03
C VAL A 219 -6.85 -7.16 -1.14
N PRO A 220 -6.25 -5.98 -0.97
CA PRO A 220 -5.51 -5.29 -2.04
C PRO A 220 -4.38 -6.14 -2.62
N VAL A 221 -3.66 -6.89 -1.78
CA VAL A 221 -2.59 -7.79 -2.24
C VAL A 221 -3.13 -8.86 -3.16
N VAL A 222 -4.27 -9.48 -2.81
CA VAL A 222 -4.95 -10.47 -3.65
C VAL A 222 -5.40 -9.86 -4.97
N LEU A 223 -5.96 -8.65 -4.96
CA LEU A 223 -6.35 -7.95 -6.19
C LEU A 223 -5.16 -7.68 -7.11
N ILE A 224 -4.04 -7.21 -6.54
CA ILE A 224 -2.80 -7.01 -7.28
C ILE A 224 -2.24 -8.35 -7.80
N TRP A 225 -2.32 -9.42 -6.98
CA TRP A 225 -1.94 -10.76 -7.44
C TRP A 225 -2.72 -11.18 -8.67
N PHE A 226 -4.05 -11.05 -8.66
CA PHE A 226 -4.88 -11.38 -9.83
C PHE A 226 -4.61 -10.48 -11.04
N ALA A 227 -4.18 -9.24 -10.81
CA ALA A 227 -3.80 -8.34 -11.90
C ALA A 227 -2.51 -8.78 -12.62
N PHE A 228 -1.52 -9.31 -11.89
CA PHE A 228 -0.23 -9.70 -12.45
C PHE A 228 -0.15 -11.20 -12.77
N PHE A 229 -0.76 -12.05 -11.95
CA PHE A 229 -0.67 -13.50 -11.99
C PHE A 229 -2.06 -14.17 -12.07
N PRO A 230 -2.91 -13.83 -13.06
CA PRO A 230 -4.26 -14.38 -13.13
C PRO A 230 -4.20 -15.90 -13.35
N PRO A 231 -4.86 -16.72 -12.49
CA PRO A 231 -4.99 -18.15 -12.72
C PRO A 231 -5.65 -18.45 -14.06
N ALA A 232 -5.32 -19.59 -14.68
CA ALA A 232 -5.85 -19.96 -16.00
C ALA A 232 -7.39 -19.95 -16.05
N ALA A 233 -8.04 -20.47 -15.00
CA ALA A 233 -9.50 -20.47 -14.89
C ALA A 233 -10.10 -19.05 -14.90
N TYR A 234 -9.48 -18.12 -14.15
CA TYR A 234 -9.88 -16.72 -14.09
C TYR A 234 -9.67 -16.03 -15.44
N ARG A 235 -8.49 -16.21 -16.06
CA ARG A 235 -8.16 -15.67 -17.39
C ARG A 235 -9.15 -16.13 -18.45
N ASN A 236 -9.47 -17.44 -18.46
CA ASN A 236 -10.41 -18.04 -19.42
C ASN A 236 -11.84 -17.50 -19.22
N ARG A 237 -12.23 -17.21 -17.96
CA ARG A 237 -13.55 -16.63 -17.66
C ARG A 237 -13.68 -15.20 -18.20
N ILE A 238 -12.64 -14.38 -18.06
CA ILE A 238 -12.63 -12.99 -18.54
C ILE A 238 -12.53 -12.94 -20.07
N ALA A 239 -11.74 -13.81 -20.68
CA ALA A 239 -11.52 -13.85 -22.12
C ALA A 239 -12.72 -14.38 -22.91
N ARG A 240 -13.73 -14.99 -22.27
CA ARG A 240 -14.93 -15.46 -22.97
C ARG A 240 -15.70 -14.26 -23.54
N PRO A 241 -15.93 -14.20 -24.87
CA PRO A 241 -16.74 -13.16 -25.42
C PRO A 241 -18.16 -13.23 -24.81
N HIS A 242 -18.67 -12.11 -24.31
CA HIS A 242 -20.07 -12.01 -23.97
C HIS A 242 -20.84 -12.29 -25.26
N ARG A 243 -21.48 -13.47 -25.37
CA ARG A 243 -22.49 -13.69 -26.42
C ARG A 243 -23.60 -12.69 -26.17
N PRO A 244 -23.89 -11.79 -27.11
CA PRO A 244 -25.06 -10.95 -26.98
C PRO A 244 -26.29 -11.87 -26.95
N THR A 245 -27.07 -11.77 -25.87
CA THR A 245 -28.41 -12.34 -25.77
C THR A 245 -29.36 -11.52 -26.60
#